data_8058ead3f2517eac02902480fa9d7baf
#
_entry.id   8058ead3f2517eac02902480fa9d7baf
#
_cell.length_a   1.000
_cell.length_b   1.000
_cell.length_c   1.000
_cell.angle_alpha   90.00
_cell.angle_beta   90.00
_cell.angle_gamma   90.00
#
_symmetry.space_group_name_H-M   'P 1'
#
loop_
_entity.id
_entity.type
_entity.pdbx_description
1 polymer ?
#
loop_
_entity_poly.entity_id
_entity_poly.type
_entity_poly.pdbx_seq_one_letter_code
_entity_poly.pdbx_strand_id
1 'polypeptide(L)'
;SASGFNILIRAKRDGRWWFLKALAPAVRNNEVYQGLLQKEFDIMKHVQHPGVVEVTGIEEVDGYGKCLVMEWIDGVTLEEWLQQHHSKAERVHIANQLLVVLEFVHDMQVVHRDLKPSNMMVTRNGSVLKLIDFGLADADSYAVLKEPAGTDGYVSPEQQKGGPTDVRNDIYSVGVILDKMRLNFSYRLGLKRCLRPLEERYPNMTAMRQHIHSLHRNLLAFWISSGILAACTTGVVIYNKVNEP
;
A
#
# COMPACT_ATOMS: atom_id res chain seq x y z
N SER A 1 -10.39 12.30 4.04
CA SER A 1 -11.13 11.23 3.34
C SER A 1 -11.40 11.64 1.93
N ALA A 2 -11.14 10.79 1.04
CA ALA A 2 -10.97 11.14 -0.35
C ALA A 2 -12.20 11.02 -1.24
N SER A 3 -13.30 10.62 -0.78
CA SER A 3 -14.56 10.80 -1.52
C SER A 3 -15.47 11.69 -0.72
N GLY A 4 -15.95 12.79 -1.27
CA GLY A 4 -16.92 13.70 -0.62
C GLY A 4 -18.24 13.03 -0.23
N PHE A 5 -18.33 11.71 -0.39
CA PHE A 5 -19.50 10.88 -0.10
C PHE A 5 -19.45 10.16 1.25
N ASN A 6 -18.27 10.08 1.88
CA ASN A 6 -18.09 9.38 3.15
C ASN A 6 -17.63 10.34 4.26
N ILE A 7 -18.10 10.07 5.48
CA ILE A 7 -17.62 10.68 6.72
C ILE A 7 -17.03 9.59 7.63
N LEU A 8 -15.89 9.91 8.24
CA LEU A 8 -15.24 9.04 9.21
C LEU A 8 -15.48 9.58 10.62
N ILE A 9 -15.94 8.72 11.52
CA ILE A 9 -16.34 9.06 12.88
C ILE A 9 -15.58 8.17 13.84
N ARG A 10 -15.06 8.75 14.90
CA ARG A 10 -14.51 8.02 16.03
C ARG A 10 -15.62 7.81 17.04
N ALA A 11 -15.92 6.57 17.37
CA ALA A 11 -16.94 6.21 18.36
C ALA A 11 -16.32 5.38 19.49
N LYS A 12 -17.00 5.34 20.64
CA LYS A 12 -16.62 4.51 21.79
C LYS A 12 -17.78 3.64 22.20
N ARG A 13 -17.55 2.31 22.32
CA ARG A 13 -18.53 1.33 22.79
C ARG A 13 -17.83 0.33 23.71
N ASP A 14 -18.38 0.05 24.86
CA ASP A 14 -17.87 -0.91 25.86
C ASP A 14 -16.38 -0.68 26.23
N GLY A 15 -16.01 0.59 26.38
CA GLY A 15 -14.65 0.99 26.71
C GLY A 15 -13.65 0.97 25.54
N ARG A 16 -14.02 0.44 24.39
CA ARG A 16 -13.18 0.36 23.17
C ARG A 16 -13.50 1.46 22.19
N TRP A 17 -12.48 1.92 21.47
CA TRP A 17 -12.61 2.83 20.35
C TRP A 17 -12.87 2.06 19.05
N TRP A 18 -13.67 2.68 18.18
CA TRP A 18 -14.03 2.18 16.86
C TRP A 18 -13.96 3.30 15.83
N PHE A 19 -13.68 2.95 14.59
CA PHE A 19 -13.96 3.81 13.45
C PHE A 19 -15.30 3.42 12.82
N LEU A 20 -16.11 4.43 12.52
CA LEU A 20 -17.32 4.28 11.74
C LEU A 20 -17.13 5.03 10.43
N LYS A 21 -17.36 4.35 9.30
CA LYS A 21 -17.45 4.96 7.98
C LYS A 21 -18.94 5.03 7.61
N ALA A 22 -19.49 6.24 7.53
CA ALA A 22 -20.87 6.51 7.18
C ALA A 22 -20.95 7.26 5.86
N LEU A 23 -22.11 7.19 5.19
CA LEU A 23 -22.38 8.02 4.02
C LEU A 23 -22.69 9.45 4.45
N ALA A 24 -22.21 10.41 3.65
CA ALA A 24 -22.53 11.82 3.84
C ALA A 24 -24.05 12.04 3.74
N PRO A 25 -24.64 13.02 4.48
CA PRO A 25 -26.08 13.24 4.51
C PRO A 25 -26.72 13.38 3.12
N ALA A 26 -26.00 13.97 2.17
CA ALA A 26 -26.51 14.19 0.81
C ALA A 26 -26.75 12.89 0.02
N VAL A 27 -26.07 11.79 0.36
CA VAL A 27 -26.14 10.51 -0.37
C VAL A 27 -26.57 9.34 0.50
N ARG A 28 -26.83 9.55 1.79
CA ARG A 28 -27.14 8.52 2.77
C ARG A 28 -28.34 7.65 2.41
N ASN A 29 -29.38 8.26 1.84
CA ASN A 29 -30.62 7.58 1.45
C ASN A 29 -30.61 7.07 0.01
N ASN A 30 -29.49 7.20 -0.69
CA ASN A 30 -29.37 6.74 -2.05
C ASN A 30 -28.93 5.26 -2.08
N GLU A 31 -29.74 4.39 -2.65
CA GLU A 31 -29.52 2.94 -2.69
C GLU A 31 -28.19 2.55 -3.37
N VAL A 32 -27.75 3.33 -4.39
CA VAL A 32 -26.48 3.08 -5.08
C VAL A 32 -25.32 3.20 -4.10
N TYR A 33 -25.27 4.30 -3.33
CA TYR A 33 -24.18 4.51 -2.35
C TYR A 33 -24.26 3.53 -1.18
N GLN A 34 -25.46 3.16 -0.74
CA GLN A 34 -25.64 2.10 0.27
C GLN A 34 -25.11 0.74 -0.26
N GLY A 35 -25.38 0.43 -1.53
CA GLY A 35 -24.85 -0.76 -2.19
C GLY A 35 -23.32 -0.75 -2.26
N LEU A 36 -22.71 0.42 -2.50
CA LEU A 36 -21.25 0.56 -2.51
C LEU A 36 -20.64 0.33 -1.12
N LEU A 37 -21.28 0.86 -0.06
CA LEU A 37 -20.85 0.62 1.32
C LEU A 37 -20.96 -0.86 1.70
N GLN A 38 -22.03 -1.54 1.29
CA GLN A 38 -22.21 -2.98 1.49
C GLN A 38 -21.12 -3.76 0.75
N LYS A 39 -20.85 -3.42 -0.53
CA LYS A 39 -19.81 -4.08 -1.32
C LYS A 39 -18.43 -3.90 -0.70
N GLU A 40 -18.11 -2.71 -0.20
CA GLU A 40 -16.85 -2.48 0.51
C GLU A 40 -16.72 -3.38 1.75
N PHE A 41 -17.79 -3.51 2.54
CA PHE A 41 -17.83 -4.45 3.67
C PHE A 41 -17.58 -5.89 3.23
N ASP A 42 -18.25 -6.36 2.18
CA ASP A 42 -18.13 -7.72 1.70
C ASP A 42 -16.71 -8.03 1.23
N ILE A 43 -16.06 -7.09 0.52
CA ILE A 43 -14.66 -7.20 0.11
C ILE A 43 -13.74 -7.26 1.33
N MET A 44 -13.87 -6.32 2.27
CA MET A 44 -13.01 -6.26 3.46
C MET A 44 -13.21 -7.48 4.36
N LYS A 45 -14.43 -8.02 4.42
CA LYS A 45 -14.72 -9.26 5.15
C LYS A 45 -14.06 -10.48 4.50
N HIS A 46 -13.92 -10.46 3.19
CA HIS A 46 -13.24 -11.53 2.43
C HIS A 46 -11.71 -11.43 2.57
N VAL A 47 -11.16 -10.21 2.59
CA VAL A 47 -9.71 -9.93 2.64
C VAL A 47 -9.25 -9.78 4.09
N GLN A 48 -9.20 -10.88 4.86
CA GLN A 48 -8.77 -10.85 6.26
C GLN A 48 -7.24 -11.04 6.36
N HIS A 49 -6.52 -9.99 6.74
CA HIS A 49 -5.06 -10.00 6.90
C HIS A 49 -4.63 -8.99 7.99
N PRO A 50 -3.57 -9.25 8.79
CA PRO A 50 -3.09 -8.28 9.79
C PRO A 50 -2.74 -6.89 9.24
N GLY A 51 -2.36 -6.79 7.97
CA GLY A 51 -2.12 -5.54 7.24
C GLY A 51 -3.36 -4.93 6.59
N VAL A 52 -4.56 -5.41 6.87
CA VAL A 52 -5.85 -4.81 6.47
C VAL A 52 -6.62 -4.46 7.73
N VAL A 53 -7.33 -3.34 7.74
CA VAL A 53 -8.19 -2.95 8.85
C VAL A 53 -9.31 -3.98 9.03
N GLU A 54 -9.54 -4.42 10.27
CA GLU A 54 -10.60 -5.36 10.58
C GLU A 54 -11.98 -4.67 10.54
N VAL A 55 -12.93 -5.27 9.82
CA VAL A 55 -14.34 -4.84 9.80
C VAL A 55 -15.18 -5.81 10.61
N THR A 56 -16.07 -5.28 11.44
CA THR A 56 -16.95 -6.09 12.29
C THR A 56 -18.35 -6.23 11.71
N GLY A 57 -18.87 -5.21 11.04
CA GLY A 57 -20.21 -5.23 10.48
C GLY A 57 -20.64 -3.89 9.91
N ILE A 58 -21.87 -3.88 9.40
CA ILE A 58 -22.60 -2.65 9.10
C ILE A 58 -23.69 -2.52 10.16
N GLU A 59 -23.73 -1.37 10.83
CA GLU A 59 -24.68 -1.08 11.89
C GLU A 59 -25.46 0.21 11.59
N GLU A 60 -26.72 0.28 12.02
CA GLU A 60 -27.49 1.51 11.97
C GLU A 60 -27.12 2.37 13.18
N VAL A 61 -26.67 3.60 12.95
CA VAL A 61 -26.24 4.53 13.99
C VAL A 61 -27.08 5.79 13.92
N ASP A 62 -27.65 6.19 15.06
CA ASP A 62 -28.51 7.38 15.16
C ASP A 62 -27.81 8.63 14.63
N GLY A 63 -28.50 9.35 13.76
CA GLY A 63 -27.98 10.54 13.11
C GLY A 63 -27.00 10.29 11.95
N TYR A 64 -26.53 9.05 11.75
CA TYR A 64 -25.56 8.69 10.70
C TYR A 64 -26.08 7.66 9.70
N GLY A 65 -27.12 6.87 10.05
CA GLY A 65 -27.63 5.78 9.23
C GLY A 65 -26.69 4.58 9.23
N LYS A 66 -26.65 3.85 8.12
CA LYS A 66 -25.76 2.68 7.96
C LYS A 66 -24.28 3.08 8.01
N CYS A 67 -23.55 2.50 8.96
CA CYS A 67 -22.14 2.72 9.17
C CYS A 67 -21.36 1.40 9.06
N LEU A 68 -20.27 1.40 8.31
CA LEU A 68 -19.27 0.34 8.35
C LEU A 68 -18.46 0.50 9.65
N VAL A 69 -18.48 -0.53 10.50
CA VAL A 69 -17.78 -0.53 11.80
C VAL A 69 -16.45 -1.21 11.66
N MET A 70 -15.36 -0.49 11.98
CA MET A 70 -13.99 -0.94 11.83
C MET A 70 -13.21 -0.82 13.14
N GLU A 71 -12.15 -1.62 13.30
CA GLU A 71 -11.22 -1.47 14.41
C GLU A 71 -10.64 -0.04 14.46
N TRP A 72 -10.40 0.43 15.69
CA TRP A 72 -9.63 1.65 15.91
C TRP A 72 -8.14 1.35 15.76
N ILE A 73 -7.46 2.05 14.86
CA ILE A 73 -6.01 1.95 14.67
C ILE A 73 -5.34 3.11 15.41
N ASP A 74 -4.59 2.83 16.48
CA ASP A 74 -3.73 3.84 17.10
C ASP A 74 -2.49 4.04 16.23
N GLY A 75 -2.55 5.02 15.36
CA GLY A 75 -1.53 5.27 14.36
C GLY A 75 -1.71 6.62 13.68
N VAL A 76 -0.93 6.80 12.66
CA VAL A 76 -1.01 7.96 11.73
C VAL A 76 -1.16 7.43 10.31
N THR A 77 -1.68 8.24 9.41
CA THR A 77 -1.69 7.87 7.99
C THR A 77 -0.26 7.74 7.46
N LEU A 78 -0.06 6.90 6.44
CA LEU A 78 1.26 6.81 5.79
C LEU A 78 1.67 8.17 5.21
N GLU A 79 0.72 9.02 4.82
CA GLU A 79 0.96 10.38 4.36
C GLU A 79 1.60 11.24 5.47
N GLU A 80 1.03 11.24 6.67
CA GLU A 80 1.58 11.92 7.85
C GLU A 80 2.90 11.31 8.29
N TRP A 81 3.02 9.98 8.23
CA TRP A 81 4.24 9.25 8.57
C TRP A 81 5.39 9.65 7.64
N LEU A 82 5.15 9.79 6.34
CA LEU A 82 6.15 10.20 5.35
C LEU A 82 6.68 11.64 5.56
N GLN A 83 5.94 12.49 6.26
CA GLN A 83 6.37 13.84 6.64
C GLN A 83 7.33 13.85 7.83
N GLN A 84 7.43 12.74 8.57
CA GLN A 84 8.29 12.59 9.73
C GLN A 84 9.67 12.02 9.33
N HIS A 85 10.64 12.18 10.24
CA HIS A 85 11.97 11.61 10.04
C HIS A 85 11.96 10.13 10.42
N HIS A 86 12.28 9.27 9.46
CA HIS A 86 12.42 7.83 9.65
C HIS A 86 13.75 7.32 9.10
N SER A 87 14.33 6.34 9.76
CA SER A 87 15.53 5.64 9.30
C SER A 87 15.26 4.88 7.99
N LYS A 88 16.31 4.55 7.26
CA LYS A 88 16.19 3.71 6.06
C LYS A 88 15.59 2.33 6.37
N ALA A 89 15.92 1.77 7.54
CA ALA A 89 15.41 0.46 7.97
C ALA A 89 13.90 0.50 8.20
N GLU A 90 13.38 1.52 8.88
CA GLU A 90 11.94 1.69 9.10
C GLU A 90 11.19 1.85 7.77
N ARG A 91 11.71 2.67 6.85
CA ARG A 91 11.08 2.84 5.53
C ARG A 91 11.06 1.54 4.74
N VAL A 92 12.13 0.77 4.75
CA VAL A 92 12.20 -0.55 4.11
C VAL A 92 11.24 -1.53 4.77
N HIS A 93 11.11 -1.48 6.10
CA HIS A 93 10.17 -2.31 6.85
C HIS A 93 8.72 -2.05 6.44
N ILE A 94 8.30 -0.79 6.39
CA ILE A 94 6.94 -0.40 5.95
C ILE A 94 6.74 -0.76 4.46
N ALA A 95 7.74 -0.52 3.60
CA ALA A 95 7.67 -0.87 2.19
C ALA A 95 7.45 -2.39 1.99
N ASN A 96 8.17 -3.22 2.74
CA ASN A 96 8.00 -4.68 2.67
C ASN A 96 6.61 -5.12 3.11
N GLN A 97 6.05 -4.52 4.17
CA GLN A 97 4.69 -4.83 4.61
C GLN A 97 3.66 -4.46 3.52
N LEU A 98 3.82 -3.31 2.85
CA LEU A 98 2.96 -2.91 1.74
C LEU A 98 2.99 -3.94 0.60
N LEU A 99 4.19 -4.42 0.22
CA LEU A 99 4.31 -5.43 -0.83
C LEU A 99 3.64 -6.75 -0.44
N VAL A 100 3.80 -7.18 0.82
CA VAL A 100 3.23 -8.44 1.32
C VAL A 100 1.70 -8.38 1.41
N VAL A 101 1.15 -7.29 1.97
CA VAL A 101 -0.31 -7.18 2.09
C VAL A 101 -1.00 -7.07 0.73
N LEU A 102 -0.39 -6.39 -0.25
CA LEU A 102 -0.96 -6.29 -1.58
C LEU A 102 -0.81 -7.58 -2.39
N GLU A 103 0.26 -8.35 -2.20
CA GLU A 103 0.36 -9.70 -2.73
C GLU A 103 -0.81 -10.54 -2.24
N PHE A 104 -1.11 -10.55 -0.94
CA PHE A 104 -2.25 -11.25 -0.37
C PHE A 104 -3.59 -10.75 -0.93
N VAL A 105 -3.80 -9.43 -1.03
CA VAL A 105 -5.04 -8.84 -1.59
C VAL A 105 -5.27 -9.31 -3.04
N HIS A 106 -4.21 -9.32 -3.86
CA HIS A 106 -4.29 -9.78 -5.25
C HIS A 106 -4.51 -11.30 -5.34
N ASP A 107 -3.94 -12.10 -4.43
CA ASP A 107 -4.18 -13.54 -4.35
C ASP A 107 -5.65 -13.85 -4.01
N MET A 108 -6.32 -12.94 -3.28
CA MET A 108 -7.77 -12.99 -3.02
C MET A 108 -8.60 -12.46 -4.21
N GLN A 109 -7.99 -12.24 -5.38
CA GLN A 109 -8.63 -11.74 -6.60
C GLN A 109 -9.24 -10.34 -6.45
N VAL A 110 -8.71 -9.51 -5.55
CA VAL A 110 -9.15 -8.13 -5.33
C VAL A 110 -8.10 -7.16 -5.88
N VAL A 111 -8.54 -6.18 -6.67
CA VAL A 111 -7.73 -5.04 -7.12
C VAL A 111 -8.19 -3.80 -6.35
N HIS A 112 -7.26 -3.11 -5.69
CA HIS A 112 -7.60 -2.02 -4.75
C HIS A 112 -8.02 -0.72 -5.47
N ARG A 113 -7.36 -0.34 -6.56
CA ARG A 113 -7.63 0.78 -7.46
C ARG A 113 -7.52 2.21 -6.90
N ASP A 114 -7.43 2.40 -5.58
CA ASP A 114 -7.19 3.71 -4.95
C ASP A 114 -6.08 3.65 -3.90
N LEU A 115 -4.95 3.04 -4.27
CA LEU A 115 -3.78 3.01 -3.39
C LEU A 115 -3.13 4.39 -3.32
N LYS A 116 -3.11 4.95 -2.11
CA LYS A 116 -2.46 6.22 -1.77
C LYS A 116 -2.09 6.24 -0.30
N PRO A 117 -1.14 7.08 0.11
CA PRO A 117 -0.68 7.11 1.50
C PRO A 117 -1.78 7.44 2.53
N SER A 118 -2.80 8.21 2.15
CA SER A 118 -3.93 8.53 3.05
C SER A 118 -4.89 7.34 3.28
N ASN A 119 -4.85 6.30 2.41
CA ASN A 119 -5.64 5.07 2.57
C ASN A 119 -4.86 3.95 3.30
N MET A 120 -3.78 4.31 3.96
CA MET A 120 -2.94 3.42 4.75
C MET A 120 -2.62 4.05 6.09
N MET A 121 -2.56 3.26 7.14
CA MET A 121 -2.12 3.70 8.46
C MET A 121 -0.88 2.93 8.92
N VAL A 122 -0.02 3.60 9.67
CA VAL A 122 1.12 2.98 10.36
C VAL A 122 0.85 3.09 11.85
N THR A 123 0.77 1.95 12.54
CA THR A 123 0.49 1.91 13.97
C THR A 123 1.67 2.50 14.76
N ARG A 124 1.39 3.17 15.89
CA ARG A 124 2.43 3.67 16.81
C ARG A 124 3.19 2.56 17.50
N ASN A 125 2.49 1.48 17.84
CA ASN A 125 3.09 0.30 18.46
C ASN A 125 3.46 -0.71 17.37
N GLY A 126 4.76 -0.94 17.16
CA GLY A 126 5.27 -1.97 16.27
C GLY A 126 5.37 -1.60 14.80
N SER A 127 5.01 -0.37 14.41
CA SER A 127 5.10 0.11 13.01
C SER A 127 4.46 -0.87 12.03
N VAL A 128 3.22 -1.28 12.30
CA VAL A 128 2.43 -2.16 11.40
C VAL A 128 1.69 -1.29 10.40
N LEU A 129 1.85 -1.60 9.11
CA LEU A 129 1.07 -0.98 8.03
C LEU A 129 -0.29 -1.66 7.93
N LYS A 130 -1.36 -0.87 7.85
CA LYS A 130 -2.71 -1.35 7.58
C LYS A 130 -3.38 -0.57 6.44
N LEU A 131 -3.93 -1.29 5.46
CA LEU A 131 -4.85 -0.73 4.46
C LEU A 131 -6.20 -0.45 5.12
N ILE A 132 -6.79 0.72 4.90
CA ILE A 132 -7.98 1.17 5.64
C ILE A 132 -9.21 1.51 4.77
N ASP A 133 -9.09 1.48 3.46
CA ASP A 133 -10.17 1.87 2.54
C ASP A 133 -10.14 1.00 1.29
N PHE A 134 -11.24 0.30 1.01
CA PHE A 134 -11.45 -0.53 -0.18
C PHE A 134 -12.63 -0.01 -1.01
N GLY A 135 -13.03 1.25 -0.81
CA GLY A 135 -14.21 1.84 -1.42
C GLY A 135 -14.21 1.83 -2.95
N LEU A 136 -13.06 1.74 -3.62
CA LEU A 136 -12.94 1.62 -5.09
C LEU A 136 -12.51 0.23 -5.54
N ALA A 137 -12.32 -0.71 -4.62
CA ALA A 137 -11.88 -2.05 -4.98
C ALA A 137 -12.94 -2.74 -5.86
N ASP A 138 -12.47 -3.45 -6.88
CA ASP A 138 -13.30 -4.20 -7.84
C ASP A 138 -14.47 -3.38 -8.43
N ALA A 139 -14.16 -2.22 -9.00
CA ALA A 139 -15.10 -1.14 -9.28
C ALA A 139 -15.84 -1.21 -10.63
N ASP A 140 -16.23 -2.35 -11.15
CA ASP A 140 -17.23 -2.40 -12.23
C ASP A 140 -18.54 -1.72 -11.79
N SER A 141 -18.79 -1.64 -10.47
CA SER A 141 -19.92 -0.92 -9.88
C SER A 141 -19.79 0.61 -9.91
N TYR A 142 -18.55 1.17 -9.94
CA TYR A 142 -18.31 2.62 -9.97
C TYR A 142 -18.48 3.24 -11.38
N ALA A 143 -18.55 2.43 -12.44
CA ALA A 143 -18.97 2.91 -13.75
C ALA A 143 -20.33 3.63 -13.71
N VAL A 144 -21.16 3.32 -12.71
CA VAL A 144 -22.45 3.99 -12.45
C VAL A 144 -22.26 5.44 -12.00
N LEU A 145 -21.17 5.78 -11.33
CA LEU A 145 -20.93 7.14 -10.81
C LEU A 145 -20.31 8.09 -11.84
N LYS A 146 -19.91 7.60 -13.03
CA LYS A 146 -19.30 8.39 -14.13
C LYS A 146 -18.08 9.24 -13.73
N GLU A 147 -17.47 8.97 -12.60
CA GLU A 147 -16.27 9.66 -12.15
C GLU A 147 -15.03 8.77 -12.39
N PRO A 148 -13.89 9.34 -12.84
CA PRO A 148 -12.67 8.58 -12.93
C PRO A 148 -12.29 8.04 -11.53
N ALA A 149 -12.20 6.71 -11.43
CA ALA A 149 -11.86 6.07 -10.16
C ALA A 149 -10.39 6.29 -9.81
N GLY A 150 -10.13 6.77 -8.59
CA GLY A 150 -8.79 6.91 -8.01
C GLY A 150 -8.35 8.36 -7.77
N THR A 151 -7.18 8.51 -7.14
CA THR A 151 -6.66 9.81 -6.70
C THR A 151 -5.54 10.29 -7.62
N ASP A 152 -5.63 11.52 -8.10
CA ASP A 152 -4.61 12.15 -8.95
C ASP A 152 -3.20 11.99 -8.39
N GLY A 153 -2.26 11.68 -9.28
CA GLY A 153 -0.85 11.47 -8.95
C GLY A 153 -0.52 10.05 -8.49
N TYR A 154 -1.50 9.18 -8.21
CA TYR A 154 -1.29 7.77 -7.85
C TYR A 154 -1.95 6.81 -8.84
N VAL A 155 -2.96 7.27 -9.57
CA VAL A 155 -3.72 6.50 -10.54
C VAL A 155 -2.90 6.26 -11.80
N SER A 156 -2.95 5.05 -12.32
CA SER A 156 -2.27 4.71 -13.56
C SER A 156 -2.91 5.40 -14.78
N PRO A 157 -2.12 5.70 -15.83
CA PRO A 157 -2.63 6.40 -17.02
C PRO A 157 -3.79 5.68 -17.73
N GLU A 158 -3.78 4.35 -17.74
CA GLU A 158 -4.85 3.54 -18.33
C GLU A 158 -6.11 3.57 -17.47
N GLN A 159 -5.98 3.54 -16.14
CA GLN A 159 -7.12 3.65 -15.24
C GLN A 159 -7.78 5.04 -15.35
N GLN A 160 -7.00 6.13 -15.47
CA GLN A 160 -7.53 7.48 -15.71
C GLN A 160 -8.36 7.57 -17.01
N LYS A 161 -8.02 6.75 -18.00
CA LYS A 161 -8.75 6.68 -19.27
C LYS A 161 -9.96 5.73 -19.22
N GLY A 162 -10.30 5.19 -18.05
CA GLY A 162 -11.42 4.26 -17.92
C GLY A 162 -11.13 2.86 -18.45
N GLY A 163 -9.85 2.46 -18.51
CA GLY A 163 -9.46 1.11 -18.92
C GLY A 163 -9.93 0.03 -17.94
N PRO A 164 -9.86 -1.25 -18.36
CA PRO A 164 -10.31 -2.37 -17.55
C PRO A 164 -9.54 -2.48 -16.24
N THR A 165 -10.16 -3.11 -15.24
CA THR A 165 -9.53 -3.42 -13.95
C THR A 165 -8.40 -4.43 -14.15
N ASP A 166 -7.21 -4.07 -13.68
CA ASP A 166 -5.99 -4.89 -13.79
C ASP A 166 -5.12 -4.70 -12.54
N VAL A 167 -4.57 -5.77 -11.99
CA VAL A 167 -3.66 -5.74 -10.82
C VAL A 167 -2.44 -4.83 -11.06
N ARG A 168 -2.05 -4.63 -12.33
CA ARG A 168 -0.95 -3.74 -12.72
C ARG A 168 -1.26 -2.26 -12.51
N ASN A 169 -2.54 -1.89 -12.30
CA ASN A 169 -2.91 -0.54 -11.87
C ASN A 169 -2.42 -0.28 -10.45
N ASP A 170 -2.62 -1.24 -9.55
CA ASP A 170 -2.09 -1.16 -8.18
C ASP A 170 -0.55 -1.18 -8.15
N ILE A 171 0.09 -1.95 -9.03
CA ILE A 171 1.56 -1.96 -9.16
C ILE A 171 2.10 -0.57 -9.53
N TYR A 172 1.41 0.16 -10.41
CA TYR A 172 1.76 1.55 -10.71
C TYR A 172 1.66 2.43 -9.46
N SER A 173 0.52 2.39 -8.76
CA SER A 173 0.28 3.18 -7.56
C SER A 173 1.32 2.87 -6.46
N VAL A 174 1.65 1.60 -6.25
CA VAL A 174 2.72 1.15 -5.34
C VAL A 174 4.07 1.73 -5.77
N GLY A 175 4.38 1.71 -7.07
CA GLY A 175 5.60 2.32 -7.61
C GLY A 175 5.73 3.79 -7.21
N VAL A 176 4.65 4.57 -7.34
CA VAL A 176 4.60 5.99 -6.94
C VAL A 176 4.76 6.16 -5.43
N ILE A 177 4.07 5.34 -4.62
CA ILE A 177 4.16 5.39 -3.15
C ILE A 177 5.58 5.10 -2.68
N LEU A 178 6.17 4.02 -3.16
CA LEU A 178 7.52 3.60 -2.76
C LEU A 178 8.61 4.58 -3.22
N ASP A 179 8.42 5.28 -4.34
CA ASP A 179 9.36 6.33 -4.78
C ASP A 179 9.40 7.48 -3.77
N LYS A 180 8.24 7.90 -3.25
CA LYS A 180 8.13 8.92 -2.19
C LYS A 180 8.78 8.48 -0.86
N MET A 181 8.92 7.20 -0.61
CA MET A 181 9.59 6.67 0.59
C MET A 181 11.11 6.82 0.56
N ARG A 182 11.73 7.20 -0.57
CA ARG A 182 13.19 7.39 -0.72
C ARG A 182 14.00 6.18 -0.25
N LEU A 183 13.63 5.01 -0.73
CA LEU A 183 14.23 3.72 -0.38
C LEU A 183 15.65 3.57 -0.96
N ASN A 184 16.32 2.46 -0.63
CA ASN A 184 17.64 2.15 -1.11
C ASN A 184 17.69 1.88 -2.64
N PHE A 185 18.92 1.72 -3.18
CA PHE A 185 19.16 1.61 -4.61
C PHE A 185 18.48 0.40 -5.27
N SER A 186 18.38 -0.74 -4.58
CA SER A 186 17.71 -1.93 -5.09
C SER A 186 16.21 -1.68 -5.35
N TYR A 187 15.54 -1.02 -4.41
CA TYR A 187 14.16 -0.59 -4.62
C TYR A 187 14.03 0.35 -5.80
N ARG A 188 14.87 1.41 -5.87
CA ARG A 188 14.80 2.39 -6.96
C ARG A 188 14.96 1.77 -8.34
N LEU A 189 15.77 0.74 -8.49
CA LEU A 189 15.88 -0.01 -9.75
C LEU A 189 14.58 -0.75 -10.07
N GLY A 190 13.99 -1.45 -9.09
CA GLY A 190 12.74 -2.18 -9.27
C GLY A 190 11.56 -1.25 -9.60
N LEU A 191 11.47 -0.08 -8.92
CA LEU A 191 10.36 0.86 -9.09
C LEU A 191 10.23 1.43 -10.50
N LYS A 192 11.33 1.60 -11.23
CA LYS A 192 11.29 2.09 -12.61
C LYS A 192 10.39 1.25 -13.51
N ARG A 193 10.30 -0.05 -13.26
CA ARG A 193 9.44 -0.95 -14.02
C ARG A 193 7.96 -0.78 -13.68
N CYS A 194 7.63 -0.38 -12.46
CA CYS A 194 6.24 -0.14 -12.05
C CYS A 194 5.58 1.01 -12.82
N LEU A 195 6.37 2.03 -13.20
CA LEU A 195 5.88 3.25 -13.85
C LEU A 195 5.90 3.19 -15.39
N ARG A 196 6.24 2.04 -15.97
CA ARG A 196 6.24 1.84 -17.43
C ARG A 196 4.82 1.66 -17.97
N PRO A 197 4.64 1.65 -19.31
CA PRO A 197 3.39 1.22 -19.93
C PRO A 197 2.93 -0.12 -19.39
N LEU A 198 1.63 -0.36 -19.38
CA LEU A 198 0.98 -1.51 -18.74
C LEU A 198 1.66 -2.85 -19.07
N GLU A 199 1.98 -3.07 -20.34
CA GLU A 199 2.55 -4.33 -20.86
C GLU A 199 3.98 -4.59 -20.35
N GLU A 200 4.70 -3.55 -19.98
CA GLU A 200 6.08 -3.66 -19.52
C GLU A 200 6.20 -3.75 -17.99
N ARG A 201 5.11 -3.53 -17.25
CA ARG A 201 5.10 -3.63 -15.79
C ARG A 201 5.31 -5.07 -15.31
N TYR A 202 5.46 -5.23 -14.01
CA TYR A 202 5.39 -6.55 -13.40
C TYR A 202 4.00 -7.15 -13.62
N PRO A 203 3.90 -8.46 -13.93
CA PRO A 203 2.60 -9.09 -14.16
C PRO A 203 1.75 -9.21 -12.88
N ASN A 204 2.39 -9.26 -11.70
CA ASN A 204 1.75 -9.34 -10.38
C ASN A 204 2.69 -8.86 -9.28
N MET A 205 2.18 -8.75 -8.04
CA MET A 205 2.93 -8.30 -6.87
C MET A 205 4.04 -9.27 -6.48
N THR A 206 3.84 -10.57 -6.64
CA THR A 206 4.84 -11.61 -6.38
C THR A 206 6.09 -11.41 -7.24
N ALA A 207 5.91 -11.20 -8.55
CA ALA A 207 7.02 -10.94 -9.47
C ALA A 207 7.76 -9.64 -9.12
N MET A 208 7.05 -8.59 -8.74
CA MET A 208 7.64 -7.33 -8.28
C MET A 208 8.48 -7.54 -7.02
N ARG A 209 7.92 -8.16 -6.00
CA ARG A 209 8.58 -8.43 -4.72
C ARG A 209 9.82 -9.30 -4.88
N GLN A 210 9.71 -10.39 -5.62
CA GLN A 210 10.83 -11.30 -5.90
C GLN A 210 11.97 -10.59 -6.63
N HIS A 211 11.66 -9.75 -7.63
CA HIS A 211 12.68 -9.00 -8.36
C HIS A 211 13.40 -7.98 -7.45
N ILE A 212 12.67 -7.20 -6.64
CA ILE A 212 13.28 -6.26 -5.69
C ILE A 212 14.20 -7.00 -4.71
N HIS A 213 13.76 -8.13 -4.15
CA HIS A 213 14.58 -8.94 -3.25
C HIS A 213 15.82 -9.53 -3.94
N SER A 214 15.69 -9.97 -5.20
CA SER A 214 16.82 -10.49 -5.97
C SER A 214 17.87 -9.40 -6.24
N LEU A 215 17.44 -8.21 -6.61
CA LEU A 215 18.32 -7.04 -6.77
C LEU A 215 19.07 -6.72 -5.47
N HIS A 216 18.40 -6.76 -4.33
CA HIS A 216 19.04 -6.51 -3.05
C HIS A 216 20.11 -7.56 -2.73
N ARG A 217 19.81 -8.85 -2.89
CA ARG A 217 20.77 -9.94 -2.68
C ARG A 217 21.97 -9.85 -3.61
N ASN A 218 21.74 -9.59 -4.89
CA ASN A 218 22.81 -9.49 -5.89
C ASN A 218 23.75 -8.32 -5.61
N LEU A 219 23.19 -7.15 -5.23
CA LEU A 219 24.00 -6.00 -4.83
C LEU A 219 24.79 -6.29 -3.56
N LEU A 220 24.21 -6.94 -2.57
CA LEU A 220 24.91 -7.32 -1.34
C LEU A 220 26.05 -8.30 -1.63
N ALA A 221 25.79 -9.34 -2.44
CA ALA A 221 26.81 -10.29 -2.87
C ALA A 221 27.97 -9.61 -3.63
N PHE A 222 27.65 -8.66 -4.52
CA PHE A 222 28.65 -7.88 -5.24
C PHE A 222 29.55 -7.08 -4.29
N TRP A 223 28.97 -6.38 -3.30
CA TRP A 223 29.75 -5.61 -2.35
C TRP A 223 30.63 -6.49 -1.43
N ILE A 224 30.11 -7.64 -1.01
CA ILE A 224 30.90 -8.61 -0.22
C ILE A 224 32.09 -9.14 -1.03
N SER A 225 31.85 -9.58 -2.27
CA SER A 225 32.93 -10.11 -3.13
C SER A 225 33.99 -9.03 -3.45
N SER A 226 33.55 -7.80 -3.73
CA SER A 226 34.45 -6.67 -3.99
C SER A 226 35.29 -6.31 -2.75
N GLY A 227 34.68 -6.35 -1.56
CA GLY A 227 35.38 -6.11 -0.29
C GLY A 227 36.42 -7.18 0.00
N ILE A 228 36.10 -8.45 -0.24
CA ILE A 228 37.06 -9.56 -0.11
C ILE A 228 38.23 -9.38 -1.08
N LEU A 229 37.95 -9.05 -2.35
CA LEU A 229 38.98 -8.83 -3.34
C LEU A 229 39.93 -7.67 -2.95
N ALA A 230 39.37 -6.55 -2.49
CA ALA A 230 40.14 -5.41 -2.01
C ALA A 230 41.03 -5.77 -0.79
N ALA A 231 40.49 -6.54 0.15
CA ALA A 231 41.25 -7.00 1.31
C ALA A 231 42.41 -7.94 0.91
N CYS A 232 42.17 -8.86 -0.04
CA CYS A 232 43.20 -9.75 -0.57
C CYS A 232 44.30 -8.99 -1.28
N THR A 233 43.96 -8.02 -2.14
CA THR A 233 44.97 -7.20 -2.88
C THR A 233 45.79 -6.37 -1.89
N THR A 234 45.17 -5.77 -0.88
CA THR A 234 45.91 -5.01 0.13
C THR A 234 46.86 -5.91 0.94
N GLY A 235 46.40 -7.12 1.31
CA GLY A 235 47.21 -8.12 1.99
C GLY A 235 48.44 -8.54 1.19
N VAL A 236 48.28 -8.77 -0.11
CA VAL A 236 49.40 -9.12 -1.04
C VAL A 236 50.39 -7.96 -1.16
N VAL A 237 49.90 -6.72 -1.26
CA VAL A 237 50.79 -5.54 -1.35
C VAL A 237 51.61 -5.35 -0.07
N ILE A 238 50.95 -5.52 1.10
CA ILE A 238 51.67 -5.45 2.39
C ILE A 238 52.68 -6.59 2.55
N TYR A 239 52.30 -7.82 2.18
CA TYR A 239 53.21 -8.96 2.20
C TYR A 239 54.47 -8.75 1.36
N ASN A 240 54.30 -8.28 0.14
CA ASN A 240 55.41 -7.98 -0.79
C ASN A 240 56.32 -6.87 -0.24
N LYS A 241 55.73 -5.81 0.34
CA LYS A 241 56.49 -4.70 0.92
C LYS A 241 57.31 -5.07 2.17
N VAL A 242 56.82 -6.04 2.95
CA VAL A 242 57.53 -6.53 4.16
C VAL A 242 58.65 -7.51 3.80
N ASN A 243 58.56 -8.21 2.67
CA ASN A 243 59.54 -9.21 2.21
C ASN A 243 60.40 -8.75 1.05
N GLU A 244 60.43 -7.47 0.70
CA GLU A 244 61.44 -6.90 -0.18
C GLU A 244 62.80 -6.88 0.57
N PRO A 245 63.88 -7.45 -0.01
CA PRO A 245 65.20 -7.55 0.65
C PRO A 245 65.87 -6.19 0.85
#